data_63699b72a8825399d215d6de5a088601
#
_entry.id   63699b72a8825399d215d6de5a088601
#
_cell.length_a   1.000
_cell.length_b   1.000
_cell.length_c   1.000
_cell.angle_alpha   90.00
_cell.angle_beta   90.00
_cell.angle_gamma   90.00
#
_symmetry.space_group_name_H-M   'P 1'
#
loop_
_entity.id
_entity.type
_entity.pdbx_description
1 polymer ?
#
loop_
_entity_poly.entity_id
_entity_poly.type
_entity_poly.pdbx_seq_one_letter_code
_entity_poly.pdbx_strand_id
1 'polypeptide(L)'
;GADTRGISVRMRPEYYFFLLTSLLGLTLLSSSVELITLFIALELSSYSLYLLVPMRTPSDSMRAPMEAAIKYMLFGVTASGIMLFGMSWIFGIAGSTYLEQILPAIRSALSHADSPHALGAQAAALVGLLMLFCGMFFKLAVFPFHFWAPDVYQGASNDTTAFIASMPKIVAVAVLARFCALAFPSEGHMALLLTGLSIASMCYGNLTALLQTDVKRMLGFSGIAHAGYILMGMATMHGWGIATS
;
A
#
# COMPACT_ATOMS: atom_id res chain seq x y z
N GLY A 1 9.07 -29.41 22.51
CA GLY A 1 8.13 -29.44 21.41
C GLY A 1 8.62 -28.51 20.31
N ALA A 2 8.70 -28.98 19.06
CA ALA A 2 9.07 -28.15 17.94
C ALA A 2 8.09 -26.97 17.84
N ASP A 3 8.63 -25.75 17.80
CA ASP A 3 7.80 -24.53 17.69
C ASP A 3 7.25 -24.46 16.26
N THR A 4 6.04 -24.98 16.09
CA THR A 4 5.36 -25.07 14.78
C THR A 4 5.08 -23.70 14.17
N ARG A 5 5.21 -22.61 14.95
CA ARG A 5 4.90 -21.23 14.51
C ARG A 5 6.10 -20.47 13.96
N GLY A 6 7.31 -21.04 14.03
CA GLY A 6 8.52 -20.41 13.50
C GLY A 6 8.96 -19.16 14.26
N ILE A 7 8.47 -18.93 15.49
CA ILE A 7 8.84 -17.82 16.37
C ILE A 7 9.40 -18.37 17.67
N SER A 8 10.62 -17.92 18.07
CA SER A 8 11.23 -18.40 19.31
C SER A 8 10.41 -17.96 20.54
N VAL A 9 10.32 -18.82 21.55
CA VAL A 9 9.56 -18.57 22.79
C VAL A 9 10.01 -17.27 23.47
N ARG A 10 11.32 -17.00 23.42
CA ARG A 10 11.92 -15.81 24.03
C ARG A 10 11.49 -14.50 23.37
N MET A 11 11.17 -14.50 22.07
CA MET A 11 10.79 -13.30 21.30
C MET A 11 9.28 -13.11 21.19
N ARG A 12 8.47 -13.98 21.80
CA ARG A 12 6.99 -13.91 21.69
C ARG A 12 6.40 -12.63 22.28
N PRO A 13 6.82 -12.12 23.44
CA PRO A 13 6.27 -10.87 23.97
C PRO A 13 6.47 -9.68 23.03
N GLU A 14 7.69 -9.52 22.50
CA GLU A 14 8.04 -8.46 21.56
C GLU A 14 7.30 -8.62 20.23
N TYR A 15 7.16 -9.86 19.77
CA TYR A 15 6.40 -10.17 18.55
C TYR A 15 4.93 -9.73 18.68
N TYR A 16 4.25 -10.11 19.77
CA TYR A 16 2.86 -9.71 19.98
C TYR A 16 2.71 -8.21 20.22
N PHE A 17 3.69 -7.58 20.87
CA PHE A 17 3.69 -6.13 21.04
C PHE A 17 3.71 -5.41 19.69
N PHE A 18 4.62 -5.77 18.79
CA PHE A 18 4.67 -5.16 17.44
C PHE A 18 3.47 -5.54 16.57
N LEU A 19 2.94 -6.74 16.72
CA LEU A 19 1.73 -7.15 16.02
C LEU A 19 0.53 -6.27 16.44
N LEU A 20 0.34 -6.07 17.73
CA LEU A 20 -0.73 -5.21 18.27
C LEU A 20 -0.54 -3.75 17.89
N THR A 21 0.71 -3.26 17.91
CA THR A 21 1.03 -1.90 17.46
C THR A 21 0.73 -1.72 15.97
N SER A 22 1.02 -2.73 15.14
CA SER A 22 0.64 -2.70 13.72
C SER A 22 -0.88 -2.69 13.53
N LEU A 23 -1.62 -3.50 14.28
CA LEU A 23 -3.09 -3.50 14.26
C LEU A 23 -3.67 -2.15 14.69
N LEU A 24 -3.11 -1.53 15.74
CA LEU A 24 -3.50 -0.19 16.17
C LEU A 24 -3.28 0.82 15.04
N GLY A 25 -2.12 0.79 14.38
CA GLY A 25 -1.85 1.64 13.22
C GLY A 25 -2.86 1.43 12.09
N LEU A 26 -3.22 0.17 11.79
CA LEU A 26 -4.20 -0.15 10.74
C LEU A 26 -5.62 0.32 11.10
N THR A 27 -6.04 0.20 12.35
CA THR A 27 -7.36 0.71 12.79
C THR A 27 -7.43 2.23 12.73
N LEU A 28 -6.38 2.92 13.17
CA LEU A 28 -6.27 4.38 13.04
C LEU A 28 -6.25 4.80 11.57
N LEU A 29 -5.55 4.07 10.70
CA LEU A 29 -5.48 4.34 9.27
C LEU A 29 -6.85 4.25 8.60
N SER A 30 -7.65 3.23 8.93
CA SER A 30 -9.00 3.04 8.36
C SER A 30 -9.99 4.12 8.79
N SER A 31 -9.84 4.66 10.01
CA SER A 31 -10.71 5.69 10.58
C SER A 31 -10.23 7.12 10.37
N SER A 32 -9.03 7.31 9.80
CA SER A 32 -8.44 8.64 9.65
C SER A 32 -9.27 9.56 8.73
N VAL A 33 -9.46 10.79 9.17
CA VAL A 33 -10.17 11.86 8.45
C VAL A 33 -9.25 13.00 8.03
N GLU A 34 -7.97 12.90 8.36
CA GLU A 34 -6.95 13.91 8.14
C GLU A 34 -5.67 13.27 7.56
N LEU A 35 -4.98 13.98 6.65
CA LEU A 35 -3.77 13.48 5.98
C LEU A 35 -2.64 13.17 6.95
N ILE A 36 -2.41 14.01 7.97
CA ILE A 36 -1.34 13.82 8.94
C ILE A 36 -1.59 12.56 9.77
N THR A 37 -2.81 12.39 10.26
CA THR A 37 -3.23 11.18 11.00
C THR A 37 -3.11 9.94 10.12
N LEU A 38 -3.50 10.02 8.84
CA LEU A 38 -3.36 8.94 7.87
C LEU A 38 -1.88 8.54 7.70
N PHE A 39 -0.98 9.51 7.57
CA PHE A 39 0.45 9.26 7.45
C PHE A 39 1.03 8.60 8.71
N ILE A 40 0.76 9.17 9.89
CA ILE A 40 1.27 8.63 11.17
C ILE A 40 0.75 7.22 11.41
N ALA A 41 -0.52 6.96 11.14
CA ALA A 41 -1.14 5.64 11.29
C ALA A 41 -0.52 4.60 10.33
N LEU A 42 -0.25 5.00 9.08
CA LEU A 42 0.44 4.17 8.10
C LEU A 42 1.85 3.83 8.57
N GLU A 43 2.61 4.81 9.03
CA GLU A 43 3.98 4.61 9.53
C GLU A 43 4.01 3.74 10.78
N LEU A 44 3.11 3.96 11.75
CA LEU A 44 3.00 3.15 12.96
C LEU A 44 2.81 1.66 12.61
N SER A 45 1.93 1.37 11.66
CA SER A 45 1.76 0.01 11.14
C SER A 45 3.01 -0.50 10.42
N SER A 46 3.65 0.33 9.58
CA SER A 46 4.78 -0.08 8.73
C SER A 46 6.03 -0.40 9.53
N TYR A 47 6.44 0.48 10.45
CA TYR A 47 7.62 0.25 11.30
C TYR A 47 7.49 -1.02 12.14
N SER A 48 6.29 -1.27 12.67
CA SER A 48 6.02 -2.51 13.40
C SER A 48 6.23 -3.75 12.52
N LEU A 49 5.77 -3.71 11.26
CA LEU A 49 5.94 -4.81 10.31
C LEU A 49 7.40 -5.02 9.90
N TYR A 50 8.20 -3.94 9.73
CA TYR A 50 9.62 -4.05 9.40
C TYR A 50 10.38 -4.82 10.49
N LEU A 51 10.00 -4.63 11.77
CA LEU A 51 10.58 -5.34 12.90
C LEU A 51 10.07 -6.77 13.03
N LEU A 52 8.84 -7.07 12.62
CA LEU A 52 8.27 -8.42 12.68
C LEU A 52 8.91 -9.38 11.65
N VAL A 53 9.33 -8.90 10.49
CA VAL A 53 9.89 -9.74 9.41
C VAL A 53 11.09 -10.57 9.87
N PRO A 54 12.11 -10.02 10.55
CA PRO A 54 13.26 -10.81 11.01
C PRO A 54 12.99 -11.62 12.28
N MET A 55 11.84 -11.43 12.96
CA MET A 55 11.48 -12.14 14.20
C MET A 55 10.99 -13.55 13.91
N ARG A 56 11.93 -14.44 13.56
CA ARG A 56 11.63 -15.88 13.38
C ARG A 56 12.64 -16.74 14.16
N THR A 57 12.29 -18.01 14.37
CA THR A 57 13.22 -18.97 14.94
C THR A 57 14.48 -19.04 14.08
N PRO A 58 15.69 -18.94 14.69
CA PRO A 58 16.92 -19.05 13.94
C PRO A 58 16.95 -20.35 13.11
N SER A 59 17.12 -20.22 11.82
CA SER A 59 17.48 -21.30 10.91
C SER A 59 19.00 -21.24 10.68
N ASP A 60 19.56 -22.17 9.94
CA ASP A 60 20.99 -22.25 9.63
C ASP A 60 21.59 -20.93 9.10
N SER A 61 20.74 -20.05 8.57
CA SER A 61 21.12 -18.71 8.14
C SER A 61 19.99 -17.69 8.41
N MET A 62 20.31 -16.65 9.20
CA MET A 62 19.46 -15.47 9.40
C MET A 62 19.64 -14.41 8.31
N ARG A 63 20.51 -14.67 7.32
CA ARG A 63 20.82 -13.69 6.25
C ARG A 63 19.59 -13.34 5.42
N ALA A 64 18.83 -14.31 4.96
CA ALA A 64 17.66 -14.08 4.12
C ALA A 64 16.52 -13.30 4.82
N PRO A 65 16.12 -13.62 6.08
CA PRO A 65 15.17 -12.82 6.84
C PRO A 65 15.62 -11.37 7.08
N MET A 66 16.88 -11.16 7.40
CA MET A 66 17.45 -9.83 7.63
C MET A 66 17.50 -9.02 6.34
N GLU A 67 17.91 -9.63 5.23
CA GLU A 67 17.92 -9.00 3.92
C GLU A 67 16.50 -8.59 3.48
N ALA A 68 15.51 -9.47 3.68
CA ALA A 68 14.11 -9.18 3.41
C ALA A 68 13.59 -7.99 4.25
N ALA A 69 13.93 -7.95 5.55
CA ALA A 69 13.56 -6.86 6.44
C ALA A 69 14.16 -5.52 6.01
N ILE A 70 15.44 -5.50 5.65
CA ILE A 70 16.14 -4.29 5.18
C ILE A 70 15.53 -3.80 3.87
N LYS A 71 15.28 -4.67 2.91
CA LYS A 71 14.62 -4.32 1.65
C LYS A 71 13.23 -3.74 1.91
N TYR A 72 12.44 -4.39 2.77
CA TYR A 72 11.10 -3.92 3.12
C TYR A 72 11.12 -2.52 3.72
N MET A 73 12.03 -2.28 4.67
CA MET A 73 12.20 -0.99 5.31
C MET A 73 12.67 0.08 4.31
N LEU A 74 13.70 -0.18 3.50
CA LEU A 74 14.25 0.81 2.56
C LEU A 74 13.22 1.24 1.51
N PHE A 75 12.54 0.29 0.88
CA PHE A 75 11.49 0.60 -0.08
C PHE A 75 10.29 1.28 0.58
N GLY A 76 9.94 0.87 1.82
CA GLY A 76 8.86 1.46 2.57
C GLY A 76 9.12 2.92 2.93
N VAL A 77 10.28 3.22 3.52
CA VAL A 77 10.66 4.60 3.88
C VAL A 77 10.72 5.50 2.63
N THR A 78 11.21 4.96 1.51
CA THR A 78 11.21 5.70 0.24
C THR A 78 9.78 6.01 -0.23
N ALA A 79 8.89 5.03 -0.21
CA ALA A 79 7.49 5.22 -0.58
C ALA A 79 6.77 6.23 0.34
N SER A 80 7.05 6.17 1.65
CA SER A 80 6.52 7.11 2.64
C SER A 80 7.05 8.54 2.43
N GLY A 81 8.33 8.68 2.08
CA GLY A 81 8.90 9.99 1.74
C GLY A 81 8.22 10.62 0.53
N ILE A 82 7.99 9.84 -0.53
CA ILE A 82 7.25 10.29 -1.72
C ILE A 82 5.81 10.65 -1.35
N MET A 83 5.15 9.81 -0.54
CA MET A 83 3.79 10.05 -0.05
C MET A 83 3.69 11.36 0.73
N LEU A 84 4.63 11.62 1.66
CA LEU A 84 4.65 12.85 2.45
C LEU A 84 4.82 14.09 1.57
N PHE A 85 5.68 14.01 0.56
CA PHE A 85 5.82 15.09 -0.42
C PHE A 85 4.53 15.30 -1.21
N GLY A 86 3.84 14.22 -1.62
CA GLY A 86 2.52 14.29 -2.25
C GLY A 86 1.47 14.93 -1.35
N MET A 87 1.47 14.62 -0.05
CA MET A 87 0.59 15.26 0.94
C MET A 87 0.84 16.76 1.04
N SER A 88 2.10 17.18 1.07
CA SER A 88 2.46 18.60 1.06
C SER A 88 1.94 19.32 -0.19
N TRP A 89 2.04 18.66 -1.33
CA TRP A 89 1.53 19.17 -2.61
C TRP A 89 0.00 19.33 -2.61
N ILE A 90 -0.70 18.30 -2.14
CA ILE A 90 -2.17 18.34 -2.00
C ILE A 90 -2.60 19.40 -0.99
N PHE A 91 -1.88 19.55 0.11
CA PHE A 91 -2.12 20.64 1.07
C PHE A 91 -1.97 22.02 0.40
N GLY A 92 -0.97 22.20 -0.45
CA GLY A 92 -0.78 23.43 -1.22
C GLY A 92 -1.97 23.78 -2.14
N ILE A 93 -2.65 22.76 -2.69
CA ILE A 93 -3.83 22.94 -3.54
C ILE A 93 -5.09 23.20 -2.71
N ALA A 94 -5.29 22.46 -1.61
CA ALA A 94 -6.52 22.46 -0.85
C ALA A 94 -6.53 23.47 0.31
N GLY A 95 -5.36 23.90 0.79
CA GLY A 95 -5.22 24.77 1.98
C GLY A 95 -5.62 24.11 3.30
N SER A 96 -5.83 22.79 3.32
CA SER A 96 -6.31 22.03 4.48
C SER A 96 -5.70 20.64 4.51
N THR A 97 -5.65 20.04 5.71
CA THR A 97 -5.26 18.63 5.93
C THR A 97 -6.45 17.70 6.07
N TYR A 98 -7.66 18.22 6.22
CA TYR A 98 -8.88 17.43 6.38
C TYR A 98 -9.40 16.89 5.05
N LEU A 99 -9.65 15.59 4.98
CA LEU A 99 -10.12 14.90 3.76
C LEU A 99 -11.43 15.49 3.22
N GLU A 100 -12.32 15.92 4.10
CA GLU A 100 -13.61 16.55 3.74
C GLU A 100 -13.43 17.83 2.90
N GLN A 101 -12.36 18.59 3.13
CA GLN A 101 -12.03 19.81 2.39
C GLN A 101 -11.13 19.52 1.17
N ILE A 102 -10.24 18.56 1.30
CA ILE A 102 -9.30 18.16 0.26
C ILE A 102 -10.01 17.53 -0.94
N LEU A 103 -10.93 16.59 -0.71
CA LEU A 103 -11.54 15.80 -1.76
C LEU A 103 -12.35 16.67 -2.76
N PRO A 104 -13.18 17.62 -2.32
CA PRO A 104 -13.83 18.57 -3.24
C PRO A 104 -12.83 19.48 -3.98
N ALA A 105 -11.78 19.95 -3.31
CA ALA A 105 -10.74 20.78 -3.93
C ALA A 105 -10.00 20.04 -5.05
N ILE A 106 -9.61 18.78 -4.82
CA ILE A 106 -9.01 17.91 -5.84
C ILE A 106 -9.99 17.69 -6.99
N ARG A 107 -11.24 17.37 -6.68
CA ARG A 107 -12.29 17.14 -7.70
C ARG A 107 -12.47 18.37 -8.58
N SER A 108 -12.51 19.57 -8.00
CA SER A 108 -12.61 20.82 -8.76
C SER A 108 -11.39 21.06 -9.63
N ALA A 109 -10.17 20.82 -9.12
CA ALA A 109 -8.93 20.94 -9.88
C ALA A 109 -8.85 19.98 -11.07
N LEU A 110 -9.42 18.77 -10.95
CA LEU A 110 -9.45 17.77 -12.01
C LEU A 110 -10.54 18.03 -13.06
N SER A 111 -11.64 18.71 -12.71
CA SER A 111 -12.82 18.89 -13.59
C SER A 111 -12.79 20.17 -14.43
N HIS A 112 -12.01 21.18 -14.06
CA HIS A 112 -11.97 22.45 -14.80
C HIS A 112 -10.99 22.39 -15.97
N ALA A 113 -11.46 21.97 -17.15
CA ALA A 113 -10.63 21.83 -18.35
C ALA A 113 -10.55 23.12 -19.24
N ASP A 114 -11.37 24.15 -18.97
CA ASP A 114 -11.64 25.22 -19.93
C ASP A 114 -10.81 26.49 -19.79
N SER A 115 -9.81 26.56 -18.89
CA SER A 115 -8.97 27.73 -18.73
C SER A 115 -7.51 27.47 -19.15
N PRO A 116 -6.77 28.48 -19.66
CA PRO A 116 -5.34 28.30 -20.05
C PRO A 116 -4.42 27.81 -18.94
N HIS A 117 -4.81 28.06 -17.68
CA HIS A 117 -4.09 27.58 -16.48
C HIS A 117 -4.60 26.24 -15.94
N ALA A 118 -5.69 25.70 -16.48
CA ALA A 118 -6.34 24.47 -16.01
C ALA A 118 -5.44 23.24 -16.19
N LEU A 119 -4.73 23.14 -17.31
CA LEU A 119 -3.81 22.03 -17.57
C LEU A 119 -2.71 21.93 -16.50
N GLY A 120 -2.17 23.06 -16.04
CA GLY A 120 -1.17 23.09 -14.98
C GLY A 120 -1.74 22.64 -13.62
N ALA A 121 -2.92 23.12 -13.25
CA ALA A 121 -3.58 22.75 -12.01
C ALA A 121 -4.01 21.27 -12.00
N GLN A 122 -4.54 20.78 -13.12
CA GLN A 122 -4.88 19.37 -13.30
C GLN A 122 -3.67 18.44 -13.20
N ALA A 123 -2.57 18.79 -13.91
CA ALA A 123 -1.32 18.03 -13.82
C ALA A 123 -0.75 18.03 -12.40
N ALA A 124 -0.78 19.17 -11.71
CA ALA A 124 -0.35 19.30 -10.34
C ALA A 124 -1.18 18.40 -9.39
N ALA A 125 -2.50 18.40 -9.53
CA ALA A 125 -3.39 17.56 -8.72
C ALA A 125 -3.14 16.06 -8.98
N LEU A 126 -2.97 15.65 -10.24
CA LEU A 126 -2.66 14.26 -10.61
C LEU A 126 -1.32 13.80 -10.03
N VAL A 127 -0.27 14.61 -10.17
CA VAL A 127 1.07 14.29 -9.65
C VAL A 127 1.03 14.20 -8.12
N GLY A 128 0.41 15.16 -7.44
CA GLY A 128 0.26 15.15 -5.98
C GLY A 128 -0.48 13.91 -5.49
N LEU A 129 -1.56 13.50 -6.17
CA LEU A 129 -2.31 12.29 -5.85
C LEU A 129 -1.51 11.01 -6.08
N LEU A 130 -0.78 10.91 -7.20
CA LEU A 130 0.07 9.76 -7.48
C LEU A 130 1.15 9.62 -6.41
N MET A 131 1.78 10.71 -6.02
CA MET A 131 2.77 10.71 -4.94
C MET A 131 2.14 10.35 -3.60
N LEU A 132 0.96 10.87 -3.28
CA LEU A 132 0.21 10.51 -2.08
C LEU A 132 -0.13 9.00 -2.07
N PHE A 133 -0.50 8.44 -3.20
CA PHE A 133 -0.85 7.02 -3.29
C PHE A 133 0.36 6.07 -3.29
N CYS A 134 1.60 6.56 -3.45
CA CYS A 134 2.79 5.72 -3.38
C CYS A 134 2.83 4.86 -2.11
N GLY A 135 2.49 5.41 -0.94
CA GLY A 135 2.43 4.67 0.32
C GLY A 135 1.40 3.54 0.29
N MET A 136 0.23 3.77 -0.32
CA MET A 136 -0.82 2.76 -0.45
C MET A 136 -0.46 1.70 -1.50
N PHE A 137 0.09 2.11 -2.63
CA PHE A 137 0.57 1.20 -3.67
C PHE A 137 1.71 0.30 -3.17
N PHE A 138 2.60 0.84 -2.35
CA PHE A 138 3.61 0.06 -1.65
C PHE A 138 2.97 -0.99 -0.73
N LYS A 139 1.98 -0.61 0.10
CA LYS A 139 1.25 -1.54 0.98
C LYS A 139 0.54 -2.66 0.21
N LEU A 140 -0.05 -2.35 -0.94
CA LEU A 140 -0.71 -3.32 -1.81
C LEU A 140 0.29 -4.17 -2.60
N ALA A 141 1.54 -3.74 -2.71
CA ALA A 141 2.54 -4.31 -3.60
C ALA A 141 2.15 -4.21 -5.08
N VAL A 142 1.58 -3.08 -5.50
CA VAL A 142 1.25 -2.78 -6.90
C VAL A 142 2.52 -2.49 -7.68
N PHE A 143 2.56 -2.86 -8.97
CA PHE A 143 3.64 -2.43 -9.86
C PHE A 143 3.66 -0.87 -9.97
N PRO A 144 4.83 -0.21 -9.85
CA PRO A 144 6.19 -0.73 -9.68
C PRO A 144 6.63 -0.93 -8.20
N PHE A 145 5.76 -0.70 -7.21
CA PHE A 145 6.09 -0.74 -5.77
C PHE A 145 6.07 -2.14 -5.15
N HIS A 146 6.26 -3.19 -5.95
CA HIS A 146 6.06 -4.60 -5.58
C HIS A 146 7.33 -5.34 -5.13
N PHE A 147 8.54 -4.79 -5.34
CA PHE A 147 9.82 -5.51 -5.22
C PHE A 147 10.06 -6.17 -3.85
N TRP A 148 9.46 -5.64 -2.80
CA TRP A 148 9.61 -6.15 -1.44
C TRP A 148 8.81 -7.45 -1.19
N ALA A 149 7.67 -7.64 -1.84
CA ALA A 149 6.68 -8.64 -1.45
C ALA A 149 7.19 -10.08 -1.59
N PRO A 150 7.81 -10.53 -2.69
CA PRO A 150 8.31 -11.90 -2.82
C PRO A 150 9.39 -12.22 -1.80
N ASP A 151 10.31 -11.29 -1.54
CA ASP A 151 11.43 -11.49 -0.63
C ASP A 151 10.96 -11.52 0.84
N VAL A 152 10.01 -10.64 1.22
CA VAL A 152 9.42 -10.62 2.56
C VAL A 152 8.59 -11.87 2.81
N TYR A 153 7.79 -12.33 1.84
CA TYR A 153 6.99 -13.55 2.00
C TYR A 153 7.88 -14.78 2.20
N GLN A 154 9.00 -14.85 1.50
CA GLN A 154 9.98 -15.93 1.65
C GLN A 154 10.74 -15.83 2.98
N GLY A 155 11.17 -14.62 3.36
CA GLY A 155 12.03 -14.39 4.52
C GLY A 155 11.30 -14.44 5.87
N ALA A 156 10.07 -13.97 5.95
CA ALA A 156 9.32 -13.90 7.19
C ALA A 156 8.77 -15.28 7.66
N SER A 157 8.39 -15.36 8.94
CA SER A 157 7.65 -16.50 9.48
C SER A 157 6.28 -16.64 8.81
N ASN A 158 5.65 -17.82 8.88
CA ASN A 158 4.35 -18.06 8.24
C ASN A 158 3.26 -17.14 8.81
N ASP A 159 3.25 -16.95 10.13
CA ASP A 159 2.26 -16.09 10.81
C ASP A 159 2.44 -14.63 10.40
N THR A 160 3.69 -14.14 10.34
CA THR A 160 4.00 -12.78 9.88
C THR A 160 3.63 -12.59 8.41
N THR A 161 3.93 -13.57 7.55
CA THR A 161 3.59 -13.52 6.13
C THR A 161 2.09 -13.47 5.93
N ALA A 162 1.31 -14.31 6.65
CA ALA A 162 -0.15 -14.31 6.57
C ALA A 162 -0.74 -12.95 6.99
N PHE A 163 -0.20 -12.36 8.05
CA PHE A 163 -0.63 -11.04 8.51
C PHE A 163 -0.33 -9.93 7.49
N ILE A 164 0.91 -9.87 6.97
CA ILE A 164 1.33 -8.88 5.97
C ILE A 164 0.56 -9.04 4.65
N ALA A 165 0.24 -10.29 4.27
CA ALA A 165 -0.48 -10.58 3.05
C ALA A 165 -1.96 -10.16 3.07
N SER A 166 -2.56 -10.02 4.26
CA SER A 166 -4.00 -9.77 4.43
C SER A 166 -4.29 -8.38 5.00
N MET A 167 -4.02 -8.17 6.29
CA MET A 167 -4.52 -7.00 7.03
C MET A 167 -4.09 -5.64 6.46
N PRO A 168 -2.81 -5.38 6.18
CA PRO A 168 -2.40 -4.10 5.60
C PRO A 168 -3.00 -3.83 4.22
N LYS A 169 -3.22 -4.90 3.42
CA LYS A 169 -3.80 -4.77 2.09
C LYS A 169 -5.27 -4.38 2.16
N ILE A 170 -6.06 -5.04 3.03
CA ILE A 170 -7.48 -4.71 3.23
C ILE A 170 -7.64 -3.23 3.60
N VAL A 171 -6.84 -2.74 4.54
CA VAL A 171 -6.92 -1.35 4.98
C VAL A 171 -6.47 -0.39 3.87
N ALA A 172 -5.41 -0.71 3.13
CA ALA A 172 -4.97 0.10 2.00
C ALA A 172 -6.03 0.19 0.90
N VAL A 173 -6.72 -0.93 0.60
CA VAL A 173 -7.87 -0.96 -0.32
C VAL A 173 -8.99 -0.05 0.17
N ALA A 174 -9.36 -0.13 1.46
CA ALA A 174 -10.42 0.69 2.03
C ALA A 174 -10.12 2.20 1.93
N VAL A 175 -8.87 2.59 2.20
CA VAL A 175 -8.43 3.99 2.07
C VAL A 175 -8.45 4.44 0.61
N LEU A 176 -7.90 3.65 -0.31
CA LEU A 176 -7.92 3.97 -1.75
C LEU A 176 -9.35 4.06 -2.29
N ALA A 177 -10.23 3.11 -1.93
CA ALA A 177 -11.63 3.12 -2.34
C ALA A 177 -12.35 4.39 -1.87
N ARG A 178 -12.05 4.87 -0.66
CA ARG A 178 -12.58 6.12 -0.12
C ARG A 178 -12.14 7.33 -0.95
N PHE A 179 -10.87 7.40 -1.37
CA PHE A 179 -10.40 8.44 -2.28
C PHE A 179 -11.05 8.32 -3.66
N CYS A 180 -11.12 7.12 -4.22
CA CYS A 180 -11.75 6.88 -5.52
C CYS A 180 -13.23 7.31 -5.53
N ALA A 181 -13.99 6.94 -4.50
CA ALA A 181 -15.42 7.25 -4.42
C ALA A 181 -15.72 8.74 -4.30
N LEU A 182 -14.85 9.50 -3.63
CA LEU A 182 -15.13 10.89 -3.25
C LEU A 182 -14.41 11.94 -4.11
N ALA A 183 -13.20 11.62 -4.62
CA ALA A 183 -12.36 12.59 -5.30
C ALA A 183 -12.43 12.52 -6.83
N PHE A 184 -12.71 11.34 -7.42
CA PHE A 184 -12.54 11.17 -8.85
C PHE A 184 -13.86 11.24 -9.62
N PRO A 185 -13.92 12.05 -10.70
CA PRO A 185 -15.00 11.94 -11.68
C PRO A 185 -14.89 10.58 -12.41
N SER A 186 -16.05 10.06 -12.84
CA SER A 186 -16.18 8.74 -13.50
C SER A 186 -15.37 8.59 -14.80
N GLU A 187 -14.99 9.71 -15.40
CA GLU A 187 -14.19 9.75 -16.63
C GLU A 187 -12.99 10.64 -16.42
N GLY A 188 -11.76 10.12 -16.63
CA GLY A 188 -10.58 10.94 -16.49
C GLY A 188 -9.25 10.20 -16.46
N HIS A 189 -8.18 10.98 -16.44
CA HIS A 189 -6.79 10.51 -16.45
C HIS A 189 -6.45 9.56 -15.29
N MET A 190 -7.11 9.70 -14.12
CA MET A 190 -6.88 8.83 -12.98
C MET A 190 -7.39 7.40 -13.23
N ALA A 191 -8.57 7.24 -13.85
CA ALA A 191 -9.07 5.92 -14.25
C ALA A 191 -8.11 5.22 -15.22
N LEU A 192 -7.57 5.97 -16.18
CA LEU A 192 -6.57 5.45 -17.13
C LEU A 192 -5.28 5.01 -16.42
N LEU A 193 -4.79 5.82 -15.47
CA LEU A 193 -3.60 5.49 -14.68
C LEU A 193 -3.80 4.23 -13.83
N LEU A 194 -4.93 4.14 -13.10
CA LEU A 194 -5.25 2.95 -12.30
C LEU A 194 -5.40 1.70 -13.18
N THR A 195 -6.02 1.84 -14.36
CA THR A 195 -6.13 0.74 -15.34
C THR A 195 -4.75 0.30 -15.84
N GLY A 196 -3.87 1.24 -16.16
CA GLY A 196 -2.49 0.93 -16.59
C GLY A 196 -1.69 0.20 -15.50
N LEU A 197 -1.75 0.67 -14.25
CA LEU A 197 -1.11 0.03 -13.10
C LEU A 197 -1.71 -1.35 -12.82
N SER A 198 -3.02 -1.51 -12.97
CA SER A 198 -3.73 -2.78 -12.83
C SER A 198 -3.23 -3.80 -13.85
N ILE A 199 -3.24 -3.46 -15.15
CA ILE A 199 -2.77 -4.34 -16.22
C ILE A 199 -1.30 -4.73 -16.00
N ALA A 200 -0.44 -3.77 -15.68
CA ALA A 200 0.97 -4.02 -15.41
C ALA A 200 1.16 -4.99 -14.22
N SER A 201 0.41 -4.79 -13.13
CA SER A 201 0.47 -5.64 -11.94
C SER A 201 -0.04 -7.06 -12.23
N MET A 202 -1.15 -7.20 -12.97
CA MET A 202 -1.70 -8.50 -13.36
C MET A 202 -0.74 -9.27 -14.27
N CYS A 203 -0.24 -8.63 -15.32
CA CYS A 203 0.68 -9.26 -16.25
C CYS A 203 1.98 -9.68 -15.57
N TYR A 204 2.62 -8.74 -14.87
CA TYR A 204 3.88 -9.01 -14.19
C TYR A 204 3.73 -10.08 -13.11
N GLY A 205 2.71 -9.93 -12.24
CA GLY A 205 2.48 -10.86 -11.12
C GLY A 205 2.22 -12.29 -11.59
N ASN A 206 1.31 -12.49 -12.56
CA ASN A 206 0.97 -13.81 -13.06
C ASN A 206 2.13 -14.47 -13.84
N LEU A 207 2.77 -13.73 -14.75
CA LEU A 207 3.87 -14.28 -15.54
C LEU A 207 5.06 -14.68 -14.68
N THR A 208 5.40 -13.83 -13.68
CA THR A 208 6.53 -14.11 -12.80
C THR A 208 6.21 -15.23 -11.79
N ALA A 209 4.96 -15.34 -11.33
CA ALA A 209 4.53 -16.43 -10.45
C ALA A 209 4.74 -17.81 -11.07
N LEU A 210 4.50 -17.98 -12.38
CA LEU A 210 4.68 -19.25 -13.10
C LEU A 210 6.14 -19.74 -13.11
N LEU A 211 7.10 -18.85 -12.97
CA LEU A 211 8.53 -19.17 -12.99
C LEU A 211 9.12 -19.48 -11.59
N GLN A 212 8.30 -19.36 -10.52
CA GLN A 212 8.80 -19.55 -9.17
C GLN A 212 8.78 -21.02 -8.76
N THR A 213 9.87 -21.46 -8.13
CA THR A 213 9.99 -22.80 -7.52
C THR A 213 9.66 -22.78 -6.02
N ASP A 214 9.79 -21.63 -5.36
CA ASP A 214 9.46 -21.43 -3.95
C ASP A 214 8.00 -21.00 -3.82
N VAL A 215 7.21 -21.75 -3.03
CA VAL A 215 5.77 -21.50 -2.84
C VAL A 215 5.47 -20.14 -2.23
N LYS A 216 6.28 -19.69 -1.26
CA LYS A 216 6.08 -18.38 -0.63
C LYS A 216 6.36 -17.23 -1.60
N ARG A 217 7.40 -17.35 -2.43
CA ARG A 217 7.66 -16.37 -3.49
C ARG A 217 6.56 -16.37 -4.53
N MET A 218 6.09 -17.54 -4.94
CA MET A 218 4.95 -17.69 -5.86
C MET A 218 3.70 -16.99 -5.32
N LEU A 219 3.37 -17.18 -4.03
CA LEU A 219 2.27 -16.48 -3.36
C LEU A 219 2.50 -14.96 -3.28
N GLY A 220 3.74 -14.50 -3.13
CA GLY A 220 4.10 -13.09 -3.21
C GLY A 220 3.74 -12.48 -4.57
N PHE A 221 4.13 -13.13 -5.67
CA PHE A 221 3.80 -12.68 -7.03
C PHE A 221 2.31 -12.80 -7.35
N SER A 222 1.64 -13.86 -6.89
CA SER A 222 0.19 -13.97 -6.95
C SER A 222 -0.50 -12.82 -6.22
N GLY A 223 0.02 -12.41 -5.07
CA GLY A 223 -0.48 -11.26 -4.31
C GLY A 223 -0.32 -9.92 -5.03
N ILE A 224 0.68 -9.77 -5.94
CA ILE A 224 0.84 -8.62 -6.83
C ILE A 224 -0.25 -8.63 -7.92
N ALA A 225 -0.53 -9.80 -8.51
CA ALA A 225 -1.60 -9.96 -9.49
C ALA A 225 -2.98 -9.65 -8.87
N HIS A 226 -3.26 -10.13 -7.65
CA HIS A 226 -4.49 -9.82 -6.92
C HIS A 226 -4.65 -8.31 -6.64
N ALA A 227 -3.56 -7.61 -6.29
CA ALA A 227 -3.60 -6.15 -6.16
C ALA A 227 -3.99 -5.48 -7.49
N GLY A 228 -3.54 -6.04 -8.63
CA GLY A 228 -3.97 -5.60 -9.95
C GLY A 228 -5.47 -5.78 -10.18
N TYR A 229 -6.06 -6.93 -9.81
CA TYR A 229 -7.51 -7.15 -9.92
C TYR A 229 -8.32 -6.15 -9.09
N ILE A 230 -7.87 -5.86 -7.86
CA ILE A 230 -8.49 -4.86 -6.99
C ILE A 230 -8.45 -3.48 -7.65
N LEU A 231 -7.31 -3.07 -8.19
CA LEU A 231 -7.19 -1.79 -8.89
C LEU A 231 -8.09 -1.70 -10.13
N MET A 232 -8.31 -2.81 -10.84
CA MET A 232 -9.24 -2.83 -11.97
C MET A 232 -10.67 -2.53 -11.51
N GLY A 233 -11.12 -3.12 -10.40
CA GLY A 233 -12.41 -2.79 -9.80
C GLY A 233 -12.53 -1.32 -9.43
N MET A 234 -11.48 -0.73 -8.84
CA MET A 234 -11.46 0.70 -8.51
C MET A 234 -11.41 1.59 -9.75
N ALA A 235 -10.74 1.18 -10.82
CA ALA A 235 -10.60 1.95 -12.06
C ALA A 235 -11.95 2.17 -12.78
N THR A 236 -12.96 1.33 -12.53
CA THR A 236 -14.30 1.53 -13.10
C THR A 236 -14.99 2.79 -12.57
N MET A 237 -14.55 3.32 -11.42
CA MET A 237 -15.09 4.49 -10.72
C MET A 237 -16.62 4.43 -10.47
N HIS A 238 -17.22 3.26 -10.65
CA HIS A 238 -18.64 3.01 -10.35
C HIS A 238 -18.77 2.34 -8.98
N GLY A 239 -19.87 2.64 -8.27
CA GLY A 239 -20.12 2.08 -6.94
C GLY A 239 -20.06 0.53 -6.91
N TRP A 240 -20.49 -0.14 -7.97
CA TRP A 240 -20.40 -1.60 -8.11
C TRP A 240 -18.95 -2.08 -8.24
N GLY A 241 -18.11 -1.41 -9.04
CA GLY A 241 -16.70 -1.77 -9.19
C GLY A 241 -15.91 -1.59 -7.90
N ILE A 242 -16.19 -0.52 -7.14
CA ILE A 242 -15.56 -0.29 -5.83
C ILE A 242 -16.06 -1.31 -4.79
N ALA A 243 -17.32 -1.70 -4.84
CA ALA A 243 -17.88 -2.69 -3.92
C ALA A 243 -17.39 -4.12 -4.18
N THR A 244 -16.87 -4.42 -5.37
CA THR A 244 -16.36 -5.74 -5.77
C THR A 244 -14.84 -5.86 -5.66
N SER A 245 -14.12 -4.75 -5.43
CA SER A 245 -12.65 -4.74 -5.20
C SER A 245 -12.29 -5.05 -3.75
#